data_843c43b7055dedf96f490a29422928fd
#
_entry.id   843c43b7055dedf96f490a29422928fd
#
_cell.length_a   1.000
_cell.length_b   1.000
_cell.length_c   1.000
_cell.angle_alpha   90.00
_cell.angle_beta   90.00
_cell.angle_gamma   90.00
#
_symmetry.space_group_name_H-M   'P 1'
#
loop_
_entity.id
_entity.type
_entity.pdbx_description
1 polymer ?
#
loop_
_entity_poly.entity_id
_entity_poly.type
_entity_poly.pdbx_seq_one_letter_code
_entity_poly.pdbx_strand_id
1 'polypeptide(L)'
;GRKDPTTIVHPILCAITAIGLDHMAYLGNTLEAIAGEKAGIIKDNTPVVCHPAKEGVRRVFAEAAEKHHAPLRQLSDDTILYAACDAHGATVSYRLSQEWQDVRLNLPGAHQIENAMSVLAMVEELRRQGWTIPDQAVYEGLASTVWPARLEWCGRILIDGAHNPQGVRALRNFVEEQLPNQRRVLLTGVLADKLQEDMLRDFCAIADDIVTVTPDNPRALDAPTYADALCQRGAHAQAAKSLEEGLAEAKRLAGDDAVIVAAGSLYFAGSLRTALGLAWR
;
A
#
# COMPACT_ATOMS: atom_id res chain seq x y z
N GLY A 1 -15.35 6.62 -4.28
CA GLY A 1 -16.50 6.52 -3.38
C GLY A 1 -17.57 7.56 -3.72
N ARG A 2 -18.62 7.65 -2.91
CA ARG A 2 -19.82 8.48 -3.19
C ARG A 2 -19.52 9.93 -3.60
N LYS A 3 -18.50 10.54 -3.00
CA LYS A 3 -18.08 11.93 -3.24
C LYS A 3 -17.00 12.08 -4.33
N ASP A 4 -16.61 11.00 -4.98
CA ASP A 4 -15.57 11.02 -6.00
C ASP A 4 -16.17 11.31 -7.36
N PRO A 5 -15.65 12.28 -8.15
CA PRO A 5 -16.18 12.59 -9.48
C PRO A 5 -16.10 11.41 -10.47
N THR A 6 -15.20 10.44 -10.25
CA THR A 6 -15.12 9.24 -11.08
C THR A 6 -16.35 8.34 -10.97
N THR A 7 -17.23 8.54 -9.97
CA THR A 7 -18.49 7.78 -9.85
C THR A 7 -19.51 8.07 -10.94
N ILE A 8 -19.26 9.06 -11.81
CA ILE A 8 -20.12 9.33 -12.98
C ILE A 8 -20.07 8.22 -14.04
N VAL A 9 -19.00 7.43 -14.07
CA VAL A 9 -18.87 6.35 -15.06
C VAL A 9 -19.83 5.19 -14.76
N HIS A 10 -20.22 4.47 -15.80
CA HIS A 10 -20.93 3.20 -15.72
C HIS A 10 -19.95 2.06 -16.00
N PRO A 11 -19.35 1.46 -14.96
CA PRO A 11 -18.35 0.43 -15.13
C PRO A 11 -18.99 -0.92 -15.49
N ILE A 12 -18.22 -1.78 -16.14
CA ILE A 12 -18.61 -3.18 -16.39
C ILE A 12 -18.37 -4.08 -15.17
N LEU A 13 -17.54 -3.61 -14.24
CA LEU A 13 -17.17 -4.29 -13.00
C LEU A 13 -16.68 -3.26 -12.00
N CYS A 14 -17.07 -3.41 -10.73
CA CYS A 14 -16.53 -2.64 -9.61
C CYS A 14 -15.60 -3.50 -8.76
N ALA A 15 -14.57 -2.88 -8.18
CA ALA A 15 -13.77 -3.51 -7.13
C ALA A 15 -13.64 -2.58 -5.94
N ILE A 16 -13.83 -3.12 -4.73
CA ILE A 16 -13.60 -2.41 -3.48
C ILE A 16 -12.44 -3.11 -2.77
N THR A 17 -11.32 -2.41 -2.67
CA THR A 17 -10.10 -2.89 -2.01
C THR A 17 -10.21 -2.78 -0.49
N ALA A 18 -9.16 -3.15 0.24
CA ALA A 18 -9.13 -3.14 1.70
C ALA A 18 -9.67 -1.83 2.32
N ILE A 19 -10.47 -1.98 3.37
CA ILE A 19 -11.03 -0.87 4.15
C ILE A 19 -10.15 -0.63 5.36
N GLY A 20 -9.64 0.58 5.46
CA GLY A 20 -8.85 1.04 6.60
C GLY A 20 -9.28 2.42 7.07
N LEU A 21 -8.85 2.80 8.27
CA LEU A 21 -9.09 4.14 8.83
C LEU A 21 -8.17 5.15 8.13
N ASP A 22 -8.68 5.77 7.07
CA ASP A 22 -8.04 6.88 6.37
C ASP A 22 -9.08 7.95 6.05
N HIS A 23 -8.65 9.20 5.92
CA HIS A 23 -9.52 10.35 5.65
C HIS A 23 -10.71 10.48 6.62
N MET A 24 -10.51 10.13 7.90
CA MET A 24 -11.58 10.05 8.92
C MET A 24 -12.40 11.34 9.05
N ALA A 25 -11.77 12.50 8.87
CA ALA A 25 -12.46 13.81 8.87
C ALA A 25 -13.55 13.93 7.79
N TYR A 26 -13.47 13.16 6.71
CA TYR A 26 -14.39 13.23 5.57
C TYR A 26 -15.26 11.98 5.40
N LEU A 27 -14.75 10.80 5.80
CA LEU A 27 -15.37 9.51 5.52
C LEU A 27 -16.03 8.88 6.77
N GLY A 28 -15.79 9.46 7.96
CA GLY A 28 -16.29 8.93 9.22
C GLY A 28 -15.24 8.18 10.03
N ASN A 29 -15.58 7.86 11.29
CA ASN A 29 -14.65 7.34 12.30
C ASN A 29 -14.77 5.82 12.51
N THR A 30 -15.56 5.12 11.70
CA THR A 30 -15.71 3.66 11.76
C THR A 30 -15.45 3.02 10.40
N LEU A 31 -15.04 1.77 10.40
CA LEU A 31 -14.82 1.01 9.15
C LEU A 31 -16.11 0.91 8.35
N GLU A 32 -17.26 0.76 9.00
CA GLU A 32 -18.57 0.67 8.37
C GLU A 32 -18.98 1.98 7.69
N ALA A 33 -18.69 3.14 8.31
CA ALA A 33 -18.96 4.44 7.71
C ALA A 33 -18.10 4.64 6.43
N ILE A 34 -16.81 4.32 6.52
CA ILE A 34 -15.88 4.38 5.38
C ILE A 34 -16.33 3.41 4.28
N ALA A 35 -16.73 2.19 4.65
CA ALA A 35 -17.27 1.19 3.73
C ALA A 35 -18.53 1.72 3.00
N GLY A 36 -19.43 2.38 3.71
CA GLY A 36 -20.63 2.99 3.14
C GLY A 36 -20.33 4.07 2.09
N GLU A 37 -19.31 4.91 2.33
CA GLU A 37 -18.84 5.88 1.35
C GLU A 37 -18.20 5.21 0.12
N LYS A 38 -17.40 4.16 0.34
CA LYS A 38 -16.78 3.40 -0.76
C LYS A 38 -17.79 2.56 -1.55
N ALA A 39 -18.81 2.01 -0.88
CA ALA A 39 -19.92 1.29 -1.53
C ALA A 39 -20.70 2.17 -2.52
N GLY A 40 -20.59 3.50 -2.45
CA GLY A 40 -21.17 4.42 -3.43
C GLY A 40 -20.68 4.26 -4.87
N ILE A 41 -19.66 3.42 -5.13
CA ILE A 41 -19.25 3.05 -6.50
C ILE A 41 -20.10 1.91 -7.09
N ILE A 42 -20.85 1.18 -6.25
CA ILE A 42 -21.71 0.09 -6.71
C ILE A 42 -22.84 0.68 -7.55
N LYS A 43 -23.03 0.13 -8.74
CA LYS A 43 -24.03 0.58 -9.72
C LYS A 43 -25.04 -0.52 -10.01
N ASP A 44 -26.20 -0.12 -10.51
CA ASP A 44 -27.30 -1.04 -10.81
C ASP A 44 -26.83 -2.15 -11.76
N ASN A 45 -27.11 -3.39 -11.39
CA ASN A 45 -26.78 -4.61 -12.12
C ASN A 45 -25.29 -4.78 -12.48
N THR A 46 -24.39 -4.01 -11.86
CA THR A 46 -22.95 -4.07 -12.14
C THR A 46 -22.28 -4.99 -11.10
N PRO A 47 -21.58 -6.05 -11.52
CA PRO A 47 -20.87 -6.93 -10.61
C PRO A 47 -19.85 -6.16 -9.76
N VAL A 48 -19.69 -6.60 -8.51
CA VAL A 48 -18.72 -6.02 -7.58
C VAL A 48 -17.93 -7.10 -6.86
N VAL A 49 -16.61 -6.95 -6.89
CA VAL A 49 -15.66 -7.77 -6.12
C VAL A 49 -15.20 -6.97 -4.90
N CYS A 50 -15.33 -7.55 -3.73
CA CYS A 50 -14.89 -6.93 -2.48
C CYS A 50 -13.77 -7.73 -1.83
N HIS A 51 -12.72 -7.02 -1.44
CA HIS A 51 -11.59 -7.51 -0.67
C HIS A 51 -12.06 -8.18 0.64
N PRO A 52 -11.27 -9.10 1.25
CA PRO A 52 -11.59 -9.63 2.57
C PRO A 52 -11.83 -8.51 3.59
N ALA A 53 -12.86 -8.66 4.40
CA ALA A 53 -13.26 -7.63 5.35
C ALA A 53 -13.96 -8.21 6.57
N LYS A 54 -13.97 -7.44 7.66
CA LYS A 54 -14.72 -7.78 8.87
C LYS A 54 -16.22 -7.79 8.60
N GLU A 55 -16.97 -8.56 9.40
CA GLU A 55 -18.40 -8.81 9.21
C GLU A 55 -19.24 -7.52 9.07
N GLY A 56 -18.97 -6.49 9.90
CA GLY A 56 -19.68 -5.21 9.81
C GLY A 56 -19.54 -4.55 8.43
N VAL A 57 -18.32 -4.55 7.87
CA VAL A 57 -18.03 -4.03 6.52
C VAL A 57 -18.67 -4.89 5.43
N ARG A 58 -18.59 -6.22 5.58
CA ARG A 58 -19.20 -7.18 4.64
C ARG A 58 -20.70 -6.96 4.51
N ARG A 59 -21.38 -6.72 5.63
CA ARG A 59 -22.82 -6.41 5.66
C ARG A 59 -23.14 -5.11 4.92
N VAL A 60 -22.37 -4.05 5.13
CA VAL A 60 -22.54 -2.78 4.40
C VAL A 60 -22.46 -2.98 2.89
N PHE A 61 -21.51 -3.80 2.41
CA PHE A 61 -21.39 -4.10 0.98
C PHE A 61 -22.54 -4.96 0.48
N ALA A 62 -23.01 -5.93 1.27
CA ALA A 62 -24.16 -6.77 0.92
C ALA A 62 -25.44 -5.95 0.76
N GLU A 63 -25.74 -5.07 1.73
CA GLU A 63 -26.91 -4.17 1.69
C GLU A 63 -26.85 -3.22 0.48
N ALA A 64 -25.66 -2.67 0.17
CA ALA A 64 -25.48 -1.80 -0.99
C ALA A 64 -25.64 -2.57 -2.31
N ALA A 65 -25.09 -3.78 -2.41
CA ALA A 65 -25.22 -4.62 -3.60
C ALA A 65 -26.67 -5.06 -3.84
N GLU A 66 -27.38 -5.47 -2.79
CA GLU A 66 -28.80 -5.82 -2.86
C GLU A 66 -29.64 -4.64 -3.37
N LYS A 67 -29.44 -3.45 -2.82
CA LYS A 67 -30.15 -2.22 -3.24
C LYS A 67 -29.97 -1.92 -4.74
N HIS A 68 -28.82 -2.23 -5.30
CA HIS A 68 -28.45 -1.99 -6.71
C HIS A 68 -28.60 -3.24 -7.59
N HIS A 69 -29.17 -4.34 -7.07
CA HIS A 69 -29.26 -5.63 -7.77
C HIS A 69 -27.90 -6.06 -8.36
N ALA A 70 -26.79 -5.67 -7.71
CA ALA A 70 -25.43 -5.92 -8.16
C ALA A 70 -24.96 -7.31 -7.74
N PRO A 71 -24.51 -8.17 -8.67
CA PRO A 71 -23.86 -9.42 -8.29
C PRO A 71 -22.64 -9.16 -7.39
N LEU A 72 -22.67 -9.67 -6.16
CA LEU A 72 -21.63 -9.43 -5.16
C LEU A 72 -20.76 -10.66 -4.98
N ARG A 73 -19.44 -10.47 -5.08
CA ARG A 73 -18.43 -11.43 -4.70
C ARG A 73 -17.59 -10.88 -3.56
N GLN A 74 -17.79 -11.37 -2.36
CA GLN A 74 -16.98 -11.07 -1.19
C GLN A 74 -15.88 -12.12 -1.05
N LEU A 75 -14.62 -11.68 -1.02
CA LEU A 75 -13.47 -12.55 -0.86
C LEU A 75 -13.23 -12.87 0.62
N SER A 76 -12.51 -13.96 0.87
CA SER A 76 -12.13 -14.43 2.19
C SER A 76 -10.69 -14.94 2.16
N ASP A 77 -10.00 -14.88 3.29
CA ASP A 77 -8.62 -15.37 3.43
C ASP A 77 -8.52 -16.88 3.22
N ASP A 78 -9.60 -17.63 3.43
CA ASP A 78 -9.70 -19.08 3.14
C ASP A 78 -9.46 -19.42 1.66
N THR A 79 -9.50 -18.41 0.80
CA THR A 79 -9.19 -18.52 -0.63
C THR A 79 -7.70 -18.76 -0.87
N ILE A 80 -6.83 -18.35 0.05
CA ILE A 80 -5.37 -18.50 -0.06
C ILE A 80 -5.00 -19.91 0.42
N LEU A 81 -4.51 -20.74 -0.49
CA LEU A 81 -4.10 -22.12 -0.20
C LEU A 81 -2.66 -22.21 0.28
N TYR A 82 -1.80 -21.38 -0.30
CA TYR A 82 -0.39 -21.29 0.01
C TYR A 82 0.13 -19.90 -0.28
N ALA A 83 1.05 -19.40 0.53
CA ALA A 83 1.74 -18.14 0.29
C ALA A 83 3.17 -18.20 0.85
N ALA A 84 4.14 -17.83 0.03
CA ALA A 84 5.53 -17.60 0.42
C ALA A 84 5.96 -16.23 -0.08
N CYS A 85 6.38 -15.36 0.84
CA CYS A 85 6.88 -14.02 0.55
C CYS A 85 8.37 -13.93 0.79
N ASP A 86 9.05 -13.13 -0.02
CA ASP A 86 10.40 -12.66 0.22
C ASP A 86 10.48 -11.13 0.04
N ALA A 87 11.66 -10.57 0.19
CA ALA A 87 11.88 -9.12 0.04
C ALA A 87 11.61 -8.58 -1.38
N HIS A 88 11.41 -9.43 -2.37
CA HIS A 88 11.29 -9.07 -3.79
C HIS A 88 9.98 -9.50 -4.43
N GLY A 89 9.11 -10.21 -3.71
CA GLY A 89 7.82 -10.62 -4.22
C GLY A 89 7.16 -11.74 -3.43
N ALA A 90 6.25 -12.48 -4.09
CA ALA A 90 5.61 -13.62 -3.48
C ALA A 90 5.28 -14.69 -4.52
N THR A 91 5.13 -15.94 -4.05
CA THR A 91 4.50 -17.03 -4.81
C THR A 91 3.30 -17.50 -4.02
N VAL A 92 2.14 -17.52 -4.65
CA VAL A 92 0.86 -17.76 -3.97
C VAL A 92 -0.02 -18.70 -4.78
N SER A 93 -0.76 -19.57 -4.11
CA SER A 93 -1.80 -20.38 -4.72
C SER A 93 -3.18 -20.02 -4.13
N TYR A 94 -4.20 -19.89 -4.99
CA TYR A 94 -5.53 -19.47 -4.60
C TYR A 94 -6.59 -20.47 -5.08
N ARG A 95 -7.67 -20.59 -4.32
CA ARG A 95 -8.89 -21.29 -4.73
C ARG A 95 -10.03 -20.28 -4.85
N LEU A 96 -10.35 -19.94 -6.08
CA LEU A 96 -11.48 -19.10 -6.43
C LEU A 96 -12.55 -19.95 -7.15
N SER A 97 -13.04 -19.53 -8.33
CA SER A 97 -13.88 -20.41 -9.17
C SER A 97 -13.05 -21.55 -9.79
N GLN A 98 -11.78 -21.32 -9.98
CA GLN A 98 -10.75 -22.31 -10.32
C GLN A 98 -9.58 -22.23 -9.34
N GLU A 99 -8.66 -23.20 -9.39
CA GLU A 99 -7.39 -23.09 -8.67
C GLU A 99 -6.36 -22.36 -9.52
N TRP A 100 -5.73 -21.37 -8.90
CA TRP A 100 -4.60 -20.61 -9.44
C TRP A 100 -3.35 -21.04 -8.67
N GLN A 101 -2.52 -21.87 -9.27
CA GLN A 101 -1.36 -22.45 -8.60
C GLN A 101 -0.08 -21.66 -8.93
N ASP A 102 0.79 -21.50 -7.94
CA ASP A 102 2.13 -20.91 -8.08
C ASP A 102 2.14 -19.54 -8.79
N VAL A 103 1.16 -18.71 -8.51
CA VAL A 103 1.06 -17.34 -9.04
C VAL A 103 2.22 -16.52 -8.51
N ARG A 104 3.14 -16.12 -9.39
CA ARG A 104 4.24 -15.22 -9.03
C ARG A 104 3.77 -13.78 -8.98
N LEU A 105 4.05 -13.09 -7.89
CA LEU A 105 3.81 -11.67 -7.70
C LEU A 105 5.17 -10.95 -7.65
N ASN A 106 5.35 -9.95 -8.50
CA ASN A 106 6.56 -9.13 -8.52
C ASN A 106 6.51 -7.98 -7.50
N LEU A 107 5.34 -7.68 -6.95
CA LEU A 107 5.18 -6.70 -5.87
C LEU A 107 5.29 -7.39 -4.51
N PRO A 108 6.27 -7.03 -3.66
CA PRO A 108 6.42 -7.63 -2.35
C PRO A 108 5.40 -7.12 -1.33
N GLY A 109 5.27 -7.86 -0.22
CA GLY A 109 4.42 -7.53 0.92
C GLY A 109 3.10 -8.31 0.97
N ALA A 110 2.70 -8.71 2.18
CA ALA A 110 1.53 -9.55 2.41
C ALA A 110 0.23 -8.96 1.82
N HIS A 111 0.06 -7.64 1.86
CA HIS A 111 -1.09 -6.96 1.27
C HIS A 111 -1.21 -7.12 -0.25
N GLN A 112 -0.11 -7.43 -0.96
CA GLN A 112 -0.15 -7.69 -2.40
C GLN A 112 -0.72 -9.08 -2.71
N ILE A 113 -0.63 -10.02 -1.78
CA ILE A 113 -1.29 -11.34 -1.89
C ILE A 113 -2.81 -11.14 -1.95
N GLU A 114 -3.36 -10.35 -1.05
CA GLU A 114 -4.79 -10.05 -1.02
C GLU A 114 -5.22 -9.20 -2.25
N ASN A 115 -4.39 -8.26 -2.68
CA ASN A 115 -4.64 -7.49 -3.91
C ASN A 115 -4.69 -8.41 -5.14
N ALA A 116 -3.75 -9.35 -5.28
CA ALA A 116 -3.71 -10.30 -6.38
C ALA A 116 -4.94 -11.23 -6.38
N MET A 117 -5.39 -11.67 -5.21
CA MET A 117 -6.65 -12.41 -5.07
C MET A 117 -7.83 -11.62 -5.64
N SER A 118 -7.90 -10.32 -5.34
CA SER A 118 -8.94 -9.45 -5.89
C SER A 118 -8.83 -9.32 -7.41
N VAL A 119 -7.62 -9.20 -7.95
CA VAL A 119 -7.37 -9.17 -9.41
C VAL A 119 -7.83 -10.46 -10.07
N LEU A 120 -7.49 -11.63 -9.50
CA LEU A 120 -7.92 -12.94 -10.03
C LEU A 120 -9.44 -13.08 -10.03
N ALA A 121 -10.10 -12.66 -8.95
CA ALA A 121 -11.55 -12.65 -8.87
C ALA A 121 -12.21 -11.73 -9.91
N MET A 122 -11.60 -10.56 -10.18
CA MET A 122 -12.05 -9.67 -11.25
C MET A 122 -11.86 -10.28 -12.65
N VAL A 123 -10.74 -10.95 -12.89
CA VAL A 123 -10.49 -11.67 -14.15
C VAL A 123 -11.54 -12.74 -14.38
N GLU A 124 -11.86 -13.55 -13.38
CA GLU A 124 -12.91 -14.57 -13.48
C GLU A 124 -14.28 -13.96 -13.76
N GLU A 125 -14.57 -12.79 -13.16
CA GLU A 125 -15.82 -12.06 -13.41
C GLU A 125 -15.89 -11.54 -14.84
N LEU A 126 -14.83 -10.94 -15.35
CA LEU A 126 -14.75 -10.48 -16.73
C LEU A 126 -14.92 -11.63 -17.73
N ARG A 127 -14.31 -12.80 -17.44
CA ARG A 127 -14.50 -14.02 -18.25
C ARG A 127 -15.96 -14.48 -18.28
N ARG A 128 -16.67 -14.39 -17.14
CA ARG A 128 -18.13 -14.70 -17.09
C ARG A 128 -18.95 -13.74 -17.95
N GLN A 129 -18.48 -12.51 -18.13
CA GLN A 129 -19.10 -11.53 -19.03
C GLN A 129 -18.69 -11.70 -20.51
N GLY A 130 -17.89 -12.74 -20.84
CA GLY A 130 -17.50 -13.07 -22.21
C GLY A 130 -16.14 -12.49 -22.66
N TRP A 131 -15.38 -11.87 -21.76
CA TRP A 131 -14.02 -11.42 -22.08
C TRP A 131 -13.05 -12.60 -22.22
N THR A 132 -12.27 -12.60 -23.28
CA THR A 132 -11.21 -13.61 -23.49
C THR A 132 -9.93 -13.11 -22.85
N ILE A 133 -9.58 -13.67 -21.70
CA ILE A 133 -8.35 -13.38 -20.97
C ILE A 133 -7.64 -14.71 -20.71
N PRO A 134 -6.57 -15.08 -21.45
CA PRO A 134 -5.86 -16.33 -21.23
C PRO A 134 -5.20 -16.42 -19.84
N ASP A 135 -5.09 -17.62 -19.25
CA ASP A 135 -4.40 -17.79 -17.96
C ASP A 135 -2.96 -17.31 -18.04
N GLN A 136 -2.25 -17.61 -19.12
CA GLN A 136 -0.88 -17.16 -19.32
C GLN A 136 -0.75 -15.64 -19.21
N ALA A 137 -1.66 -14.87 -19.79
CA ALA A 137 -1.64 -13.39 -19.71
C ALA A 137 -1.85 -12.89 -18.26
N VAL A 138 -2.63 -13.62 -17.45
CA VAL A 138 -2.83 -13.31 -16.04
C VAL A 138 -1.56 -13.57 -15.23
N TYR A 139 -0.95 -14.75 -15.40
CA TYR A 139 0.31 -15.10 -14.74
C TYR A 139 1.44 -14.14 -15.11
N GLU A 140 1.62 -13.86 -16.40
CA GLU A 140 2.65 -12.93 -16.90
C GLU A 140 2.40 -11.51 -16.39
N GLY A 141 1.15 -11.05 -16.40
CA GLY A 141 0.75 -9.73 -15.91
C GLY A 141 1.09 -9.53 -14.44
N LEU A 142 0.74 -10.50 -13.58
CA LEU A 142 1.06 -10.44 -12.15
C LEU A 142 2.57 -10.53 -11.88
N ALA A 143 3.27 -11.42 -12.61
CA ALA A 143 4.71 -11.61 -12.47
C ALA A 143 5.54 -10.42 -12.98
N SER A 144 5.01 -9.63 -13.92
CA SER A 144 5.70 -8.47 -14.50
C SER A 144 5.24 -7.12 -13.98
N THR A 145 4.23 -7.09 -13.12
CA THR A 145 3.69 -5.84 -12.57
C THR A 145 4.76 -5.08 -11.79
N VAL A 146 4.95 -3.81 -12.15
CA VAL A 146 5.83 -2.87 -11.44
C VAL A 146 5.00 -1.67 -11.00
N TRP A 147 5.16 -1.25 -9.78
CA TRP A 147 4.53 -0.04 -9.25
C TRP A 147 5.55 0.81 -8.49
N PRO A 148 5.87 2.00 -8.99
CA PRO A 148 6.84 2.88 -8.35
C PRO A 148 6.50 3.19 -6.88
N ALA A 149 7.52 3.22 -6.04
CA ALA A 149 7.39 3.48 -4.61
C ALA A 149 6.39 2.54 -3.89
N ARG A 150 6.39 1.26 -4.27
CA ARG A 150 5.64 0.20 -3.59
C ARG A 150 6.59 -0.92 -3.22
N LEU A 151 7.29 -0.75 -2.09
CA LEU A 151 8.40 -1.61 -1.65
C LEU A 151 9.43 -1.81 -2.78
N GLU A 152 9.76 -0.71 -3.46
CA GLU A 152 10.62 -0.68 -4.63
C GLU A 152 12.10 -0.66 -4.21
N TRP A 153 12.87 -1.62 -4.71
CA TRP A 153 14.30 -1.68 -4.46
C TRP A 153 15.11 -0.89 -5.49
N CYS A 154 16.03 -0.05 -5.00
CA CYS A 154 17.10 0.59 -5.78
C CYS A 154 18.44 0.32 -5.09
N GLY A 155 19.14 -0.72 -5.51
CA GLY A 155 20.29 -1.22 -4.77
C GLY A 155 19.91 -1.61 -3.34
N ARG A 156 20.46 -0.91 -2.35
CA ARG A 156 20.12 -1.12 -0.92
C ARG A 156 19.14 -0.07 -0.36
N ILE A 157 18.42 0.62 -1.22
CA ILE A 157 17.40 1.57 -0.84
C ILE A 157 16.04 0.92 -1.14
N LEU A 158 15.23 0.74 -0.11
CA LEU A 158 13.83 0.30 -0.21
C LEU A 158 12.93 1.53 -0.17
N ILE A 159 12.23 1.81 -1.26
CA ILE A 159 11.37 2.99 -1.41
C ILE A 159 9.91 2.56 -1.28
N ASP A 160 9.17 3.21 -0.39
CA ASP A 160 7.74 2.99 -0.23
C ASP A 160 6.95 4.30 -0.10
N GLY A 161 5.76 4.34 -0.67
CA GLY A 161 4.85 5.48 -0.62
C GLY A 161 3.98 5.54 0.64
N ALA A 162 4.31 4.80 1.69
CA ALA A 162 3.58 4.80 2.96
C ALA A 162 3.49 6.22 3.54
N HIS A 163 2.27 6.70 3.79
CA HIS A 163 1.98 8.08 4.17
C HIS A 163 0.78 8.20 5.14
N ASN A 164 0.28 7.10 5.64
CA ASN A 164 -0.79 7.02 6.62
C ASN A 164 -0.50 5.88 7.61
N PRO A 165 -1.18 5.79 8.76
CA PRO A 165 -0.88 4.80 9.79
C PRO A 165 -0.93 3.35 9.29
N GLN A 166 -1.89 3.02 8.42
CA GLN A 166 -2.01 1.67 7.86
C GLN A 166 -0.83 1.33 6.95
N GLY A 167 -0.43 2.26 6.06
CA GLY A 167 0.70 2.07 5.15
C GLY A 167 2.02 1.96 5.90
N VAL A 168 2.27 2.84 6.89
CA VAL A 168 3.52 2.81 7.68
C VAL A 168 3.61 1.52 8.51
N ARG A 169 2.50 1.06 9.07
CA ARG A 169 2.44 -0.23 9.78
C ARG A 169 2.72 -1.41 8.84
N ALA A 170 2.17 -1.40 7.63
CA ALA A 170 2.44 -2.45 6.64
C ALA A 170 3.93 -2.46 6.24
N LEU A 171 4.54 -1.29 6.04
CA LEU A 171 5.97 -1.15 5.78
C LEU A 171 6.81 -1.67 6.96
N ARG A 172 6.46 -1.30 8.20
CA ARG A 172 7.12 -1.80 9.41
C ARG A 172 7.08 -3.33 9.48
N ASN A 173 5.89 -3.92 9.35
CA ASN A 173 5.73 -5.38 9.38
C ASN A 173 6.59 -6.05 8.30
N PHE A 174 6.57 -5.52 7.08
CA PHE A 174 7.41 -6.02 5.99
C PHE A 174 8.89 -6.00 6.34
N VAL A 175 9.38 -4.88 6.88
CA VAL A 175 10.80 -4.72 7.25
C VAL A 175 11.19 -5.66 8.40
N GLU A 176 10.32 -5.82 9.39
CA GLU A 176 10.54 -6.74 10.51
C GLU A 176 10.56 -8.22 10.06
N GLU A 177 9.68 -8.61 9.15
CA GLU A 177 9.56 -9.99 8.66
C GLU A 177 10.62 -10.35 7.63
N GLN A 178 10.90 -9.44 6.68
CA GLN A 178 11.76 -9.75 5.53
C GLN A 178 13.22 -9.34 5.74
N LEU A 179 13.51 -8.45 6.69
CA LEU A 179 14.83 -7.92 7.00
C LEU A 179 15.16 -8.01 8.51
N PRO A 180 14.89 -9.16 9.19
CA PRO A 180 14.91 -9.24 10.66
C PRO A 180 16.28 -8.96 11.28
N ASN A 181 17.38 -9.30 10.58
CA ASN A 181 18.75 -9.14 11.07
C ASN A 181 19.51 -8.04 10.34
N GLN A 182 18.82 -7.24 9.53
CA GLN A 182 19.43 -6.19 8.75
C GLN A 182 19.42 -4.89 9.53
N ARG A 183 20.58 -4.24 9.70
CA ARG A 183 20.64 -2.86 10.18
C ARG A 183 19.94 -1.94 9.20
N ARG A 184 19.17 -0.98 9.71
CA ARG A 184 18.33 -0.10 8.89
C ARG A 184 18.54 1.36 9.26
N VAL A 185 18.51 2.20 8.25
CA VAL A 185 18.47 3.66 8.37
C VAL A 185 17.18 4.13 7.70
N LEU A 186 16.38 4.95 8.35
CA LEU A 186 15.17 5.52 7.76
C LEU A 186 15.49 6.91 7.17
N LEU A 187 15.18 7.11 5.90
CA LEU A 187 15.14 8.42 5.25
C LEU A 187 13.68 8.79 5.02
N THR A 188 13.20 9.86 5.63
CA THR A 188 11.76 10.13 5.67
C THR A 188 11.39 11.60 5.54
N GLY A 189 10.23 11.85 4.89
CA GLY A 189 9.64 13.17 4.77
C GLY A 189 8.13 13.07 4.67
N VAL A 190 7.41 13.77 5.55
CA VAL A 190 5.97 13.65 5.75
C VAL A 190 5.23 14.96 5.48
N LEU A 191 3.91 14.87 5.28
CA LEU A 191 3.02 16.02 5.27
C LEU A 191 2.47 16.24 6.67
N ALA A 192 2.39 17.50 7.12
CA ALA A 192 1.98 17.87 8.47
C ALA A 192 0.54 17.40 8.82
N ASP A 193 -0.37 17.46 7.84
CA ASP A 193 -1.76 17.03 8.00
C ASP A 193 -1.96 15.51 8.02
N LYS A 194 -0.91 14.74 7.72
CA LYS A 194 -0.95 13.27 7.68
C LYS A 194 -0.25 12.62 8.87
N LEU A 195 0.69 13.33 9.52
CA LEU A 195 1.45 12.77 10.62
C LEU A 195 0.55 12.48 11.82
N GLN A 196 0.56 11.25 12.30
CA GLN A 196 -0.18 10.79 13.47
C GLN A 196 0.77 10.06 14.43
N GLU A 197 0.38 9.96 15.69
CA GLU A 197 1.17 9.32 16.75
C GLU A 197 1.56 7.87 16.42
N ASP A 198 0.63 7.12 15.85
CA ASP A 198 0.88 5.75 15.41
C ASP A 198 1.96 5.66 14.34
N MET A 199 2.01 6.64 13.42
CA MET A 199 3.07 6.69 12.40
C MET A 199 4.44 6.97 13.01
N LEU A 200 4.53 7.90 13.94
CA LEU A 200 5.78 8.22 14.65
C LEU A 200 6.33 6.98 15.37
N ARG A 201 5.47 6.27 16.09
CA ARG A 201 5.84 5.02 16.77
C ARG A 201 6.33 3.96 15.78
N ASP A 202 5.62 3.76 14.68
CA ASP A 202 5.96 2.74 13.69
C ASP A 202 7.24 3.13 12.92
N PHE A 203 7.49 4.42 12.63
CA PHE A 203 8.77 4.89 12.05
C PHE A 203 9.96 4.67 12.99
N CYS A 204 9.82 4.95 14.29
CA CYS A 204 10.85 4.66 15.29
C CYS A 204 11.16 3.14 15.41
N ALA A 205 10.19 2.28 15.11
CA ALA A 205 10.40 0.83 15.12
C ALA A 205 11.05 0.31 13.83
N ILE A 206 10.99 1.05 12.72
CA ILE A 206 11.63 0.65 11.46
C ILE A 206 13.15 0.75 11.54
N ALA A 207 13.70 1.79 12.17
CA ALA A 207 15.14 2.02 12.23
C ALA A 207 15.54 2.83 13.46
N ASP A 208 16.75 2.61 13.99
CA ASP A 208 17.32 3.38 15.10
C ASP A 208 17.84 4.75 14.65
N ASP A 209 18.47 4.79 13.46
CA ASP A 209 18.99 6.03 12.84
C ASP A 209 18.01 6.55 11.81
N ILE A 210 17.57 7.81 11.96
CA ILE A 210 16.57 8.44 11.11
C ILE A 210 17.10 9.77 10.56
N VAL A 211 16.96 9.96 9.25
CA VAL A 211 17.22 11.23 8.57
C VAL A 211 15.90 11.80 8.06
N THR A 212 15.54 12.99 8.51
CA THR A 212 14.34 13.68 8.07
C THR A 212 14.65 14.71 7.00
N VAL A 213 13.76 14.86 6.02
CA VAL A 213 13.81 15.88 4.97
C VAL A 213 12.45 16.57 4.85
N THR A 214 12.44 17.81 4.39
CA THR A 214 11.21 18.53 4.06
C THR A 214 10.82 18.23 2.62
N PRO A 215 9.70 17.52 2.36
CA PRO A 215 9.21 17.30 1.01
C PRO A 215 8.89 18.61 0.27
N ASP A 216 9.09 18.64 -1.05
CA ASP A 216 8.69 19.78 -1.87
C ASP A 216 7.17 19.82 -2.03
N ASN A 217 6.50 20.30 -1.00
CA ASN A 217 5.04 20.43 -0.94
C ASN A 217 4.65 21.51 0.11
N PRO A 218 3.70 22.41 -0.16
CA PRO A 218 3.28 23.46 0.80
C PRO A 218 2.68 22.91 2.10
N ARG A 219 2.27 21.66 2.15
CA ARG A 219 1.78 20.97 3.36
C ARG A 219 2.85 20.15 4.08
N ALA A 220 4.11 20.23 3.64
CA ALA A 220 5.19 19.46 4.25
C ALA A 220 5.39 19.84 5.71
N LEU A 221 5.71 18.87 6.56
CA LEU A 221 6.28 19.15 7.88
C LEU A 221 7.76 19.42 7.69
N ASP A 222 8.26 20.49 8.30
CA ASP A 222 9.68 20.83 8.23
C ASP A 222 10.55 19.75 8.92
N ALA A 223 11.70 19.50 8.35
CA ALA A 223 12.58 18.43 8.79
C ALA A 223 13.04 18.57 10.26
N PRO A 224 13.42 19.76 10.77
CA PRO A 224 13.78 19.94 12.18
C PRO A 224 12.64 19.57 13.14
N THR A 225 11.44 20.11 12.93
CA THR A 225 10.26 19.79 13.76
C THR A 225 9.95 18.29 13.74
N TYR A 226 10.10 17.65 12.58
CA TYR A 226 9.87 16.22 12.47
C TYR A 226 10.95 15.40 13.18
N ALA A 227 12.23 15.76 13.06
CA ALA A 227 13.32 15.14 13.79
C ALA A 227 13.13 15.24 15.30
N ASP A 228 12.76 16.42 15.81
CA ASP A 228 12.49 16.64 17.24
C ASP A 228 11.35 15.74 17.74
N ALA A 229 10.28 15.57 16.96
CA ALA A 229 9.17 14.70 17.32
C ALA A 229 9.58 13.22 17.41
N LEU A 230 10.50 12.77 16.57
CA LEU A 230 11.06 11.40 16.60
C LEU A 230 12.03 11.24 17.77
N CYS A 231 12.91 12.23 18.03
CA CYS A 231 13.84 12.23 19.16
C CYS A 231 13.12 12.16 20.51
N GLN A 232 11.98 12.86 20.66
CA GLN A 232 11.15 12.78 21.87
C GLN A 232 10.63 11.36 22.17
N ARG A 233 10.68 10.46 21.18
CA ARG A 233 10.28 9.05 21.27
C ARG A 233 11.47 8.09 21.37
N GLY A 234 12.68 8.64 21.57
CA GLY A 234 13.90 7.88 21.78
C GLY A 234 14.63 7.46 20.50
N ALA A 235 14.19 7.89 19.31
CA ALA A 235 14.91 7.65 18.07
C ALA A 235 16.13 8.59 17.92
N HIS A 236 17.18 8.15 17.21
CA HIS A 236 18.29 8.99 16.79
C HIS A 236 17.94 9.67 15.47
N ALA A 237 17.21 10.80 15.53
CA ALA A 237 16.76 11.49 14.34
C ALA A 237 17.52 12.80 14.13
N GLN A 238 17.87 13.08 12.88
CA GLN A 238 18.52 14.32 12.47
C GLN A 238 17.90 14.89 11.21
N ALA A 239 17.82 16.23 11.12
CA ALA A 239 17.25 16.92 9.99
C ALA A 239 18.31 17.26 8.95
N ALA A 240 18.03 17.01 7.69
CA ALA A 240 18.82 17.46 6.55
C ALA A 240 18.18 18.69 5.88
N LYS A 241 19.00 19.57 5.31
CA LYS A 241 18.56 20.81 4.67
C LYS A 241 17.95 20.59 3.29
N SER A 242 18.31 19.50 2.63
CA SER A 242 17.78 19.11 1.33
C SER A 242 17.67 17.60 1.21
N LEU A 243 16.98 17.13 0.18
CA LEU A 243 16.89 15.69 -0.13
C LEU A 243 18.25 15.08 -0.46
N GLU A 244 19.11 15.81 -1.19
CA GLU A 244 20.44 15.37 -1.56
C GLU A 244 21.33 15.20 -0.32
N GLU A 245 21.31 16.18 0.59
CA GLU A 245 22.03 16.10 1.88
C GLU A 245 21.49 14.93 2.69
N GLY A 246 20.15 14.77 2.77
CA GLY A 246 19.51 13.67 3.50
C GLY A 246 19.88 12.30 2.93
N LEU A 247 19.89 12.15 1.62
CA LEU A 247 20.31 10.91 0.96
C LEU A 247 21.80 10.60 1.20
N ALA A 248 22.65 11.62 1.13
CA ALA A 248 24.09 11.46 1.40
C ALA A 248 24.32 11.02 2.86
N GLU A 249 23.62 11.65 3.80
CA GLU A 249 23.73 11.33 5.21
C GLU A 249 23.16 9.94 5.53
N ALA A 250 22.00 9.57 4.96
CA ALA A 250 21.46 8.22 5.11
C ALA A 250 22.42 7.15 4.57
N LYS A 251 23.07 7.40 3.44
CA LYS A 251 24.13 6.52 2.89
C LYS A 251 25.34 6.43 3.82
N ARG A 252 25.78 7.56 4.38
CA ARG A 252 26.92 7.60 5.33
C ARG A 252 26.60 6.77 6.58
N LEU A 253 25.39 6.95 7.16
CA LEU A 253 24.93 6.17 8.31
C LEU A 253 24.78 4.69 7.99
N ALA A 254 24.26 4.36 6.82
CA ALA A 254 24.07 2.98 6.39
C ALA A 254 25.41 2.23 6.17
N GLY A 255 26.44 2.94 5.76
CA GLY A 255 27.72 2.32 5.39
C GLY A 255 27.53 1.22 4.33
N ASP A 256 28.29 0.12 4.48
CA ASP A 256 28.20 -1.01 3.55
C ASP A 256 27.23 -2.12 3.98
N ASP A 257 26.67 -2.05 5.19
CA ASP A 257 25.94 -3.16 5.80
C ASP A 257 24.43 -2.92 5.98
N ALA A 258 23.99 -1.66 6.08
CA ALA A 258 22.59 -1.35 6.36
C ALA A 258 21.77 -1.17 5.07
N VAL A 259 20.45 -1.40 5.22
CA VAL A 259 19.42 -1.02 4.24
C VAL A 259 18.92 0.39 4.59
N ILE A 260 18.75 1.23 3.57
CA ILE A 260 18.03 2.50 3.70
C ILE A 260 16.57 2.25 3.37
N VAL A 261 15.69 2.47 4.34
CA VAL A 261 14.23 2.46 4.13
C VAL A 261 13.81 3.90 3.89
N ALA A 262 13.09 4.16 2.80
CA ALA A 262 12.70 5.51 2.40
C ALA A 262 11.17 5.59 2.27
N ALA A 263 10.51 6.35 3.14
CA ALA A 263 9.05 6.46 3.18
C ALA A 263 8.57 7.77 3.84
N GLY A 264 7.25 8.02 3.85
CA GLY A 264 6.62 9.11 4.58
C GLY A 264 5.61 9.91 3.75
N SER A 265 5.84 10.09 2.46
CA SER A 265 4.87 10.67 1.53
C SER A 265 5.16 10.28 0.10
N LEU A 266 4.14 10.31 -0.76
CA LEU A 266 4.31 10.09 -2.19
C LEU A 266 5.14 11.21 -2.85
N TYR A 267 5.07 12.44 -2.35
CA TYR A 267 5.89 13.56 -2.84
C TYR A 267 7.37 13.31 -2.56
N PHE A 268 7.70 12.93 -1.33
CA PHE A 268 9.06 12.54 -0.95
C PHE A 268 9.57 11.37 -1.80
N ALA A 269 8.80 10.30 -1.91
CA ALA A 269 9.17 9.12 -2.69
C ALA A 269 9.39 9.46 -4.17
N GLY A 270 8.56 10.34 -4.76
CA GLY A 270 8.71 10.82 -6.12
C GLY A 270 9.99 11.61 -6.32
N SER A 271 10.30 12.57 -5.44
CA SER A 271 11.53 13.37 -5.48
C SER A 271 12.77 12.48 -5.30
N LEU A 272 12.72 11.51 -4.38
CA LEU A 272 13.82 10.56 -4.16
C LEU A 272 14.08 9.69 -5.39
N ARG A 273 13.01 9.16 -6.03
CA ARG A 273 13.16 8.40 -7.28
C ARG A 273 13.82 9.21 -8.38
N THR A 274 13.47 10.50 -8.51
CA THR A 274 14.09 11.43 -9.45
C THR A 274 15.58 11.63 -9.12
N ALA A 275 15.92 11.86 -7.85
CA ALA A 275 17.32 12.01 -7.41
C ALA A 275 18.17 10.75 -7.63
N LEU A 276 17.54 9.57 -7.61
CA LEU A 276 18.16 8.28 -7.91
C LEU A 276 18.21 7.94 -9.42
N GLY A 277 17.68 8.80 -10.29
CA GLY A 277 17.62 8.57 -11.73
C GLY A 277 16.66 7.45 -12.15
N LEU A 278 15.67 7.10 -11.32
CA LEU A 278 14.70 6.06 -11.63
C LEU A 278 13.63 6.60 -12.58
N ALA A 279 13.48 5.95 -13.74
CA ALA A 279 12.49 6.35 -14.73
C ALA A 279 11.04 6.15 -14.21
N TRP A 280 10.14 7.03 -14.64
CA TRP A 280 8.71 6.79 -14.55
C TRP A 280 8.31 5.83 -15.68
N ARG A 281 7.82 4.66 -15.31
CA ARG A 281 7.36 3.63 -16.26
C ARG A 281 5.85 3.62 -16.31
#